data_16635a1d312bab2879c776e3ca0307fe
#
_entry.id   16635a1d312bab2879c776e3ca0307fe
#
_cell.length_a   1.000
_cell.length_b   1.000
_cell.length_c   1.000
_cell.angle_alpha   90.00
_cell.angle_beta   90.00
_cell.angle_gamma   90.00
#
_symmetry.space_group_name_H-M   'P 1'
#
loop_
_entity.id
_entity.type
_entity.pdbx_description
1 polymer ?
#
loop_
_entity_poly.entity_id
_entity_poly.type
_entity_poly.pdbx_seq_one_letter_code
_entity_poly.pdbx_strand_id
1 'polypeptide(L)'
;GRLDRALARLEASVRSLNGRTRALARIEADTQKLVAERSKLASELDRVTIRARRLDESASEVSRRLVDAMETVKSVMAGESDA
;
A
#
# COMPACT_ATOMS: atom_id res chain seq x y z
N GLY A 1 44.38 -40.30 10.92
CA GLY A 1 43.68 -41.31 11.68
C GLY A 1 42.19 -41.12 11.78
N ARG A 2 41.54 -42.00 12.51
CA ARG A 2 40.07 -41.91 12.72
C ARG A 2 39.65 -40.65 13.44
N LEU A 3 40.45 -40.17 14.38
CA LEU A 3 40.18 -38.95 15.13
C LEU A 3 40.21 -37.71 14.24
N ASP A 4 41.16 -37.65 13.33
CA ASP A 4 41.30 -36.55 12.38
C ASP A 4 40.08 -36.47 11.44
N ARG A 5 39.60 -37.64 10.99
CA ARG A 5 38.41 -37.73 10.12
C ARG A 5 37.15 -37.32 10.89
N ALA A 6 37.02 -37.74 12.14
CA ALA A 6 35.90 -37.38 13.00
C ALA A 6 35.87 -35.86 13.28
N LEU A 7 37.04 -35.28 13.55
CA LEU A 7 37.17 -33.83 13.72
C LEU A 7 36.84 -33.06 12.47
N ALA A 8 37.31 -33.53 11.30
CA ALA A 8 36.99 -32.91 10.03
C ALA A 8 35.49 -32.90 9.72
N ARG A 9 34.81 -34.02 10.03
CA ARG A 9 33.37 -34.15 9.87
C ARG A 9 32.62 -33.17 10.82
N LEU A 10 33.10 -33.08 12.06
CA LEU A 10 32.50 -32.16 13.06
C LEU A 10 32.67 -30.72 12.62
N GLU A 11 33.82 -30.32 12.16
CA GLU A 11 34.10 -28.98 11.65
C GLU A 11 33.23 -28.66 10.43
N ALA A 12 33.05 -29.62 9.52
CA ALA A 12 32.18 -29.44 8.36
C ALA A 12 30.73 -29.25 8.78
N SER A 13 30.26 -30.03 9.78
CA SER A 13 28.91 -29.92 10.33
C SER A 13 28.68 -28.55 10.99
N VAL A 14 29.65 -28.08 11.78
CA VAL A 14 29.58 -26.77 12.43
C VAL A 14 29.54 -25.67 11.39
N ARG A 15 30.34 -25.71 10.35
CA ARG A 15 30.32 -24.73 9.26
C ARG A 15 28.96 -24.72 8.56
N SER A 16 28.41 -25.90 8.30
CA SER A 16 27.09 -26.04 7.68
C SER A 16 25.99 -25.44 8.55
N LEU A 17 26.01 -25.71 9.84
CA LEU A 17 25.06 -25.14 10.80
C LEU A 17 25.19 -23.62 10.89
N ASN A 18 26.40 -23.10 10.93
CA ASN A 18 26.65 -21.65 10.95
C ASN A 18 26.12 -20.99 9.66
N GLY A 19 26.32 -21.63 8.52
CA GLY A 19 25.78 -21.16 7.24
C GLY A 19 24.27 -21.11 7.24
N ARG A 20 23.61 -22.15 7.76
CA ARG A 20 22.14 -22.20 7.90
C ARG A 20 21.62 -21.13 8.85
N THR A 21 22.30 -20.93 9.97
CA THR A 21 21.94 -19.90 10.95
C THR A 21 22.01 -18.50 10.34
N ARG A 22 23.05 -18.22 9.57
CA ARG A 22 23.19 -16.95 8.85
C ARG A 22 22.10 -16.77 7.80
N ALA A 23 21.78 -17.85 7.06
CA ALA A 23 20.73 -17.82 6.04
C ALA A 23 19.36 -17.56 6.69
N LEU A 24 19.04 -18.20 7.82
CA LEU A 24 17.82 -17.99 8.57
C LEU A 24 17.71 -16.56 9.11
N ALA A 25 18.82 -16.02 9.64
CA ALA A 25 18.85 -14.64 10.14
C ALA A 25 18.59 -13.64 9.01
N ARG A 26 19.13 -13.91 7.83
CA ARG A 26 18.91 -13.07 6.64
C ARG A 26 17.46 -13.12 6.19
N ILE A 27 16.87 -14.32 6.14
CA ILE A 27 15.45 -14.51 5.78
C ILE A 27 14.56 -13.78 6.78
N GLU A 28 14.85 -13.88 8.07
CA GLU A 28 14.09 -13.19 9.11
C GLU A 28 14.16 -11.68 8.96
N ALA A 29 15.34 -11.13 8.70
CA ALA A 29 15.54 -9.70 8.46
C ALA A 29 14.77 -9.24 7.21
N ASP A 30 14.83 -10.01 6.13
CA ASP A 30 14.10 -9.72 4.89
C ASP A 30 12.58 -9.78 5.11
N THR A 31 12.12 -10.75 5.88
CA THR A 31 10.70 -10.89 6.23
C THR A 31 10.19 -9.69 7.03
N GLN A 32 10.95 -9.24 8.02
CA GLN A 32 10.60 -8.05 8.81
C GLN A 32 10.56 -6.81 7.94
N LYS A 33 11.49 -6.66 7.02
CA LYS A 33 11.53 -5.56 6.07
C LYS A 33 10.29 -5.57 5.17
N LEU A 34 9.92 -6.74 4.64
CA LEU A 34 8.74 -6.91 3.80
C LEU A 34 7.45 -6.59 4.56
N VAL A 35 7.35 -6.99 5.83
CA VAL A 35 6.20 -6.67 6.69
C VAL A 35 6.10 -5.16 6.88
N ALA A 36 7.21 -4.48 7.14
CA ALA A 36 7.25 -3.03 7.29
C ALA A 36 6.84 -2.31 6.00
N GLU A 37 7.34 -2.77 4.85
CA GLU A 37 6.99 -2.22 3.54
C GLU A 37 5.51 -2.44 3.22
N ARG A 38 4.98 -3.62 3.55
CA ARG A 38 3.55 -3.93 3.37
C ARG A 38 2.67 -3.00 4.19
N SER A 39 3.05 -2.75 5.44
CA SER A 39 2.32 -1.83 6.32
C SER A 39 2.34 -0.40 5.77
N LYS A 40 3.48 0.04 5.27
CA LYS A 40 3.63 1.35 4.64
C LYS A 40 2.75 1.49 3.40
N LEU A 41 2.77 0.48 2.53
CA LEU A 41 1.95 0.46 1.32
C LEU A 41 0.45 0.45 1.65
N ALA A 42 0.03 -0.29 2.68
CA ALA A 42 -1.34 -0.30 3.15
C ALA A 42 -1.79 1.10 3.61
N SER A 43 -0.94 1.82 4.35
CA SER A 43 -1.20 3.20 4.77
C SER A 43 -1.29 4.15 3.58
N GLU A 44 -0.40 4.01 2.61
CA GLU A 44 -0.41 4.84 1.39
C GLU A 44 -1.65 4.58 0.56
N LEU A 45 -2.05 3.32 0.42
CA LEU A 45 -3.26 2.93 -0.29
C LEU A 45 -4.50 3.52 0.37
N ASP A 46 -4.59 3.46 1.69
CA ASP A 46 -5.70 4.03 2.44
C ASP A 46 -5.79 5.55 2.24
N ARG A 47 -4.65 6.23 2.28
CA ARG A 47 -4.56 7.68 2.04
C ARG A 47 -5.02 8.06 0.63
N VAL A 48 -4.58 7.30 -0.37
CA VAL A 48 -4.99 7.51 -1.78
C VAL A 48 -6.48 7.24 -1.96
N THR A 49 -7.00 6.20 -1.32
CA THR A 49 -8.43 5.86 -1.37
C THR A 49 -9.29 6.99 -0.77
N ILE A 50 -8.88 7.54 0.38
CA ILE A 50 -9.58 8.67 1.02
C ILE A 50 -9.55 9.89 0.12
N ARG A 51 -8.40 10.19 -0.49
CA ARG A 51 -8.26 11.32 -1.41
C ARG A 51 -9.15 11.15 -2.64
N ALA A 52 -9.20 9.95 -3.21
CA ALA A 52 -10.06 9.65 -4.35
C ALA A 52 -11.54 9.84 -4.03
N ARG A 53 -11.99 9.41 -2.85
CA ARG A 53 -13.36 9.63 -2.38
C ARG A 53 -13.68 11.11 -2.22
N ARG A 54 -12.78 11.89 -1.66
CA ARG A 54 -12.95 13.34 -1.51
C ARG A 54 -13.07 14.05 -2.85
N LEU A 55 -12.24 13.64 -3.82
CA LEU A 55 -12.32 14.17 -5.19
C LEU A 55 -13.65 13.82 -5.85
N ASP A 56 -14.10 12.59 -5.68
CA ASP A 56 -15.38 12.12 -6.22
C ASP A 56 -16.56 12.89 -5.61
N GLU A 57 -16.56 13.06 -4.30
CA GLU A 57 -17.56 13.84 -3.58
C GLU A 57 -17.56 15.31 -4.01
N SER A 58 -16.37 15.91 -4.18
CA SER A 58 -16.25 17.29 -4.65
C SER A 58 -16.75 17.44 -6.08
N ALA A 59 -16.44 16.48 -6.95
CA ALA A 59 -16.91 16.48 -8.34
C ALA A 59 -18.44 16.35 -8.40
N SER A 60 -19.01 15.48 -7.59
CA SER A 60 -20.47 15.31 -7.48
C SER A 60 -21.15 16.58 -6.99
N GLU A 61 -20.56 17.25 -6.01
CA GLU A 61 -21.08 18.51 -5.46
C GLU A 61 -21.04 19.63 -6.50
N VAL A 62 -19.93 19.75 -7.24
CA VAL A 62 -19.81 20.73 -8.33
C VAL A 62 -20.84 20.45 -9.43
N SER A 63 -21.02 19.21 -9.82
CA SER A 63 -22.02 18.81 -10.82
C SER A 63 -23.42 19.18 -10.38
N ARG A 64 -23.77 18.94 -9.13
CA ARG A 64 -25.08 19.27 -8.56
C ARG A 64 -25.31 20.79 -8.57
N ARG A 65 -24.31 21.59 -8.17
CA ARG A 65 -24.37 23.04 -8.19
C ARG A 65 -24.55 23.58 -9.60
N LEU A 66 -23.87 23.00 -10.57
CA LEU A 66 -24.01 23.35 -11.98
C LEU A 66 -25.42 23.09 -12.49
N VAL A 67 -25.98 21.93 -12.19
CA VAL A 67 -27.35 21.58 -12.56
C VAL A 67 -28.33 22.53 -11.93
N ASP A 68 -28.19 22.81 -10.64
CA ASP A 68 -29.04 23.74 -9.92
C ASP A 68 -28.99 25.17 -10.49
N ALA A 69 -27.77 25.63 -10.83
CA ALA A 69 -27.55 26.92 -11.45
C ALA A 69 -28.21 27.01 -12.82
N MET A 70 -28.09 25.96 -13.63
CA MET A 70 -28.70 25.86 -14.94
C MET A 70 -30.22 25.86 -14.85
N GLU A 71 -30.81 25.19 -13.89
CA GLU A 71 -32.24 25.17 -13.63
C GLU A 71 -32.74 26.55 -13.22
N THR A 72 -31.99 27.25 -12.37
CA THR A 72 -32.28 28.61 -11.94
C THR A 72 -32.29 29.57 -13.12
N VAL A 73 -31.27 29.52 -13.98
CA VAL A 73 -31.18 30.34 -15.17
C VAL A 73 -32.35 30.05 -16.12
N LYS A 74 -32.65 28.79 -16.35
CA LYS A 74 -33.79 28.36 -17.16
C LYS A 74 -35.09 28.86 -16.65
N SER A 75 -35.32 28.83 -15.33
CA SER A 75 -36.50 29.34 -14.64
C SER A 75 -36.64 30.85 -14.81
N VAL A 76 -35.54 31.59 -14.66
CA VAL A 76 -35.52 33.05 -14.86
C VAL A 76 -35.84 33.41 -16.31
N MET A 77 -35.26 32.72 -17.25
CA MET A 77 -35.52 32.92 -18.68
C MET A 77 -36.98 32.63 -19.03
N ALA A 78 -37.57 31.58 -18.48
CA ALA A 78 -38.97 31.24 -18.66
C ALA A 78 -39.88 32.31 -18.06
N GLY A 79 -39.53 32.84 -16.90
CA GLY A 79 -40.25 33.94 -16.26
C GLY A 79 -40.20 35.22 -17.09
N GLU A 80 -39.10 35.59 -17.66
CA GLU A 80 -38.94 36.72 -18.58
C GLU A 80 -39.76 36.52 -19.87
N SER A 81 -39.82 35.31 -20.37
CA SER A 81 -40.61 34.95 -21.55
C SER A 81 -42.08 35.12 -21.33
N ASP A 82 -42.57 34.85 -20.13
CA ASP A 82 -43.99 34.97 -19.74
C ASP A 82 -44.39 36.41 -19.45
N ALA A 83 -43.43 37.26 -19.17
CA ALA A 83 -43.65 38.68 -18.95
C ALA A 83 -43.77 39.42 -20.26
#